data_5bf374f539a8016da3553086e2b709b3
#
_entry.id   5bf374f539a8016da3553086e2b709b3
#
_cell.length_a   1.000
_cell.length_b   1.000
_cell.length_c   1.000
_cell.angle_alpha   90.00
_cell.angle_beta   90.00
_cell.angle_gamma   90.00
#
_symmetry.space_group_name_H-M   'P 1'
#
loop_
_entity.id
_entity.type
_entity.pdbx_description
1 polymer ?
#
loop_
_entity_poly.entity_id
_entity_poly.type
_entity_poly.pdbx_seq_one_letter_code
_entity_poly.pdbx_strand_id
1 'polypeptide(L)'
;MQRSFTIVTLGMLAVLASGCATGGATDSESSEPSASRGQLIAEARCASCHAMTGEAEPGRPPAFATLAARYRAHSLRNRLTEIDETGHFNMPPLRMGEADVADIAAWLDSLPLP
;
A
#
# COMPACT_ATOMS: atom_id res chain seq x y z
N MET A 1 -59.24 -54.41 -17.34
CA MET A 1 -57.87 -54.81 -17.50
C MET A 1 -56.98 -53.61 -17.15
N GLN A 2 -56.53 -53.54 -15.93
CA GLN A 2 -55.77 -52.46 -15.36
C GLN A 2 -54.29 -52.81 -15.48
N ARG A 3 -53.52 -51.99 -16.18
CA ARG A 3 -52.05 -52.11 -16.16
C ARG A 3 -51.46 -50.89 -15.39
N SER A 4 -51.07 -51.16 -14.17
CA SER A 4 -50.38 -50.22 -13.31
C SER A 4 -48.99 -50.04 -13.87
N PHE A 5 -48.66 -48.79 -14.17
CA PHE A 5 -47.30 -48.38 -14.44
C PHE A 5 -46.71 -47.72 -13.18
N THR A 6 -45.82 -48.43 -12.55
CA THR A 6 -45.04 -47.91 -11.41
C THR A 6 -43.88 -47.08 -11.95
N ILE A 7 -43.92 -45.77 -11.73
CA ILE A 7 -42.82 -44.87 -12.06
C ILE A 7 -41.89 -44.83 -10.87
N VAL A 8 -40.71 -45.42 -11.03
CA VAL A 8 -39.62 -45.33 -10.07
C VAL A 8 -38.89 -44.02 -10.35
N THR A 9 -39.11 -43.02 -9.50
CA THR A 9 -38.33 -41.76 -9.52
C THR A 9 -37.02 -41.98 -8.80
N LEU A 10 -35.94 -42.06 -9.58
CA LEU A 10 -34.58 -42.12 -9.10
C LEU A 10 -34.14 -40.71 -8.67
N GLY A 11 -34.09 -40.48 -7.36
CA GLY A 11 -33.61 -39.22 -6.79
C GLY A 11 -32.12 -39.07 -6.98
N MET A 12 -31.75 -38.09 -7.78
CA MET A 12 -30.33 -37.67 -7.99
C MET A 12 -29.93 -36.72 -6.89
N LEU A 13 -29.19 -37.22 -5.92
CA LEU A 13 -28.62 -36.45 -4.81
C LEU A 13 -27.42 -35.63 -5.35
N ALA A 14 -27.63 -34.33 -5.61
CA ALA A 14 -26.55 -33.43 -5.96
C ALA A 14 -25.77 -33.02 -4.70
N VAL A 15 -24.60 -33.56 -4.52
CA VAL A 15 -23.64 -33.14 -3.49
C VAL A 15 -22.98 -31.84 -3.94
N LEU A 16 -23.40 -30.72 -3.38
CA LEU A 16 -22.74 -29.44 -3.54
C LEU A 16 -21.44 -29.47 -2.68
N ALA A 17 -20.33 -29.79 -3.26
CA ALA A 17 -19.02 -29.62 -2.66
C ALA A 17 -18.69 -28.12 -2.65
N SER A 18 -18.95 -27.45 -1.53
CA SER A 18 -18.43 -26.10 -1.27
C SER A 18 -16.92 -26.20 -1.05
N GLY A 19 -16.16 -26.08 -2.12
CA GLY A 19 -14.71 -25.91 -2.05
C GLY A 19 -14.37 -24.52 -1.50
N CYS A 20 -14.01 -24.43 -0.22
CA CYS A 20 -13.26 -23.29 0.27
C CYS A 20 -11.88 -23.33 -0.40
N ALA A 21 -11.72 -22.60 -1.48
CA ALA A 21 -10.42 -22.30 -2.02
C ALA A 21 -9.71 -21.35 -1.02
N THR A 22 -8.93 -21.91 -0.10
CA THR A 22 -7.89 -21.16 0.60
C THR A 22 -6.83 -20.84 -0.43
N GLY A 23 -7.06 -19.76 -1.19
CA GLY A 23 -6.04 -19.17 -2.03
C GLY A 23 -4.95 -18.64 -1.12
N GLY A 24 -3.88 -19.40 -0.97
CA GLY A 24 -2.61 -18.88 -0.50
C GLY A 24 -2.14 -17.90 -1.57
N ALA A 25 -2.43 -16.62 -1.36
CA ALA A 25 -1.82 -15.56 -2.13
C ALA A 25 -0.34 -15.54 -1.77
N THR A 26 0.48 -16.13 -2.62
CA THR A 26 1.89 -15.80 -2.69
C THR A 26 1.95 -14.47 -3.43
N ASP A 27 1.70 -13.38 -2.69
CA ASP A 27 1.80 -12.02 -3.20
C ASP A 27 3.28 -11.65 -3.42
N SER A 28 3.84 -12.16 -4.51
CA SER A 28 4.92 -11.51 -5.24
C SER A 28 4.33 -10.71 -6.40
N GLU A 29 3.20 -10.08 -6.13
CA GLU A 29 2.63 -9.11 -7.04
C GLU A 29 3.33 -7.79 -6.79
N SER A 30 3.96 -7.25 -7.82
CA SER A 30 4.37 -5.85 -7.86
C SER A 30 3.09 -5.02 -7.81
N SER A 31 2.51 -4.88 -6.61
CA SER A 31 1.32 -4.09 -6.44
C SER A 31 1.65 -2.66 -6.83
N GLU A 32 0.79 -2.05 -7.66
CA GLU A 32 0.87 -0.64 -8.00
C GLU A 32 1.12 0.19 -6.73
N PRO A 33 1.97 1.24 -6.81
CA PRO A 33 2.21 2.11 -5.67
C PRO A 33 0.92 2.67 -5.09
N SER A 34 0.79 2.65 -3.77
CA SER A 34 -0.44 3.05 -3.07
C SER A 34 -0.18 4.24 -2.15
N ALA A 35 -0.85 5.36 -2.44
CA ALA A 35 -0.78 6.55 -1.59
C ALA A 35 -1.25 6.29 -0.15
N SER A 36 -2.27 5.46 0.06
CA SER A 36 -2.75 5.13 1.41
C SER A 36 -1.73 4.30 2.20
N ARG A 37 -1.07 3.34 1.57
CA ARG A 37 0.03 2.60 2.22
C ARG A 37 1.21 3.53 2.51
N GLY A 38 1.57 4.40 1.56
CA GLY A 38 2.63 5.38 1.73
C GLY A 38 2.39 6.33 2.90
N GLN A 39 1.16 6.79 3.09
CA GLN A 39 0.79 7.59 4.25
C GLN A 39 1.02 6.84 5.56
N LEU A 40 0.54 5.60 5.67
CA LEU A 40 0.71 4.79 6.87
C LEU A 40 2.19 4.53 7.20
N ILE A 41 3.01 4.28 6.17
CA ILE A 41 4.45 4.10 6.34
C ILE A 41 5.09 5.41 6.83
N ALA A 42 4.74 6.55 6.24
CA ALA A 42 5.25 7.86 6.65
C ALA A 42 4.83 8.21 8.09
N GLU A 43 3.60 7.93 8.48
CA GLU A 43 3.13 8.09 9.86
C GLU A 43 3.95 7.25 10.84
N ALA A 44 4.22 6.00 10.51
CA ALA A 44 4.96 5.10 11.37
C ALA A 44 6.47 5.39 11.47
N ARG A 45 7.08 5.86 10.37
CA ARG A 45 8.53 5.96 10.24
C ARG A 45 9.08 7.38 10.27
N CYS A 46 8.28 8.37 9.91
CA CYS A 46 8.77 9.73 9.63
C CYS A 46 8.10 10.80 10.51
N ALA A 47 6.89 10.56 11.01
CA ALA A 47 6.11 11.56 11.75
C ALA A 47 6.74 12.01 13.08
N SER A 48 7.68 11.25 13.62
CA SER A 48 8.44 11.65 14.82
C SER A 48 9.28 12.91 14.58
N CYS A 49 9.67 13.17 13.33
CA CYS A 49 10.51 14.29 12.94
C CYS A 49 9.82 15.25 11.97
N HIS A 50 9.10 14.74 10.99
CA HIS A 50 8.44 15.52 9.95
C HIS A 50 6.96 15.74 10.27
N ALA A 51 6.48 16.97 10.17
CA ALA A 51 5.05 17.25 10.31
C ALA A 51 4.28 16.60 9.16
N MET A 52 3.24 15.83 9.50
CA MET A 52 2.38 15.14 8.51
C MET A 52 1.48 16.13 7.76
N THR A 53 1.06 17.19 8.44
CA THR A 53 0.17 18.24 7.92
C THR A 53 0.66 19.62 8.33
N GLY A 54 0.23 20.65 7.59
CA GLY A 54 0.57 22.04 7.90
C GLY A 54 2.03 22.37 7.64
N GLU A 55 2.54 23.30 8.44
CA GLU A 55 3.92 23.76 8.40
C GLU A 55 4.73 23.16 9.55
N ALA A 56 6.03 23.02 9.33
CA ALA A 56 6.92 22.56 10.39
C ALA A 56 7.18 23.70 11.39
N GLU A 57 7.27 23.35 12.66
CA GLU A 57 7.71 24.26 13.72
C GLU A 57 9.15 24.75 13.45
N PRO A 58 9.49 25.98 13.86
CA PRO A 58 10.84 26.51 13.71
C PRO A 58 11.90 25.55 14.32
N GLY A 59 12.93 25.25 13.54
CA GLY A 59 14.01 24.35 13.96
C GLY A 59 13.68 22.85 13.80
N ARG A 60 12.51 22.52 13.33
CA ARG A 60 12.11 21.14 12.98
C ARG A 60 12.40 20.85 11.50
N PRO A 61 12.54 19.56 11.12
CA PRO A 61 12.58 19.16 9.71
C PRO A 61 11.36 19.67 8.93
N PRO A 62 11.46 19.89 7.61
CA PRO A 62 10.35 20.39 6.81
C PRO A 62 9.15 19.43 6.84
N ALA A 63 7.95 20.00 6.82
CA ALA A 63 6.71 19.24 6.70
C ALA A 63 6.61 18.52 5.34
N PHE A 64 5.83 17.45 5.27
CA PHE A 64 5.66 16.67 4.06
C PHE A 64 5.08 17.48 2.89
N ALA A 65 4.17 18.41 3.14
CA ALA A 65 3.66 19.30 2.11
C ALA A 65 4.78 20.12 1.45
N THR A 66 5.73 20.62 2.25
CA THR A 66 6.92 21.34 1.76
C THR A 66 7.84 20.42 0.96
N LEU A 67 8.06 19.20 1.44
CA LEU A 67 8.87 18.20 0.74
C LEU A 67 8.22 17.80 -0.60
N ALA A 68 6.93 17.51 -0.62
CA ALA A 68 6.19 17.20 -1.82
C ALA A 68 6.29 18.33 -2.86
N ALA A 69 6.08 19.58 -2.45
CA ALA A 69 6.19 20.73 -3.33
C ALA A 69 7.61 20.89 -3.92
N ARG A 70 8.64 20.70 -3.08
CA ARG A 70 10.04 20.86 -3.49
C ARG A 70 10.49 19.80 -4.48
N TYR A 71 10.10 18.55 -4.29
CA TYR A 71 10.64 17.42 -5.04
C TYR A 71 9.70 16.90 -6.14
N ARG A 72 8.48 17.38 -6.26
CA ARG A 72 7.53 16.97 -7.30
C ARG A 72 8.06 17.20 -8.72
N ALA A 73 8.84 18.26 -8.94
CA ALA A 73 9.49 18.54 -10.21
C ALA A 73 10.79 17.75 -10.44
N HIS A 74 11.28 17.06 -9.42
CA HIS A 74 12.52 16.29 -9.47
C HIS A 74 12.19 14.91 -8.93
N SER A 75 12.66 13.89 -9.56
CA SER A 75 12.54 12.48 -9.20
C SER A 75 12.45 12.22 -7.68
N LEU A 76 11.29 12.49 -7.09
CA LEU A 76 10.99 12.27 -5.66
C LEU A 76 11.34 10.84 -5.24
N ARG A 77 11.01 9.86 -6.10
CA ARG A 77 11.34 8.46 -5.87
C ARG A 77 12.84 8.24 -5.73
N ASN A 78 13.65 8.81 -6.63
CA ASN A 78 15.10 8.67 -6.57
C ASN A 78 15.66 9.30 -5.28
N ARG A 79 15.13 10.44 -4.86
CA ARG A 79 15.54 11.08 -3.61
C ARG A 79 15.15 10.25 -2.38
N LEU A 80 13.96 9.66 -2.39
CA LEU A 80 13.54 8.75 -1.32
C LEU A 80 14.39 7.49 -1.28
N THR A 81 14.74 6.91 -2.42
CA THR A 81 15.65 5.75 -2.49
C THR A 81 17.02 6.09 -1.89
N GLU A 82 17.58 7.23 -2.26
CA GLU A 82 18.85 7.69 -1.69
C GLU A 82 18.78 7.85 -0.17
N ILE A 83 17.70 8.46 0.33
CA ILE A 83 17.47 8.65 1.77
C ILE A 83 17.28 7.31 2.48
N ASP A 84 16.56 6.38 1.86
CA ASP A 84 16.32 5.05 2.41
C ASP A 84 17.65 4.28 2.61
N GLU A 85 18.56 4.39 1.65
CA GLU A 85 19.84 3.70 1.66
C GLU A 85 20.90 4.38 2.54
N THR A 86 20.99 5.69 2.48
CA THR A 86 22.10 6.45 3.06
C THR A 86 21.70 7.37 4.21
N GLY A 87 20.40 7.65 4.36
CA GLY A 87 19.92 8.69 5.26
C GLY A 87 20.24 10.10 4.76
N HIS A 88 20.09 11.06 5.61
CA HIS A 88 20.57 12.43 5.42
C HIS A 88 20.90 13.09 6.78
N PHE A 89 21.28 14.37 6.76
CA PHE A 89 21.65 15.07 7.98
C PHE A 89 20.61 14.88 9.11
N ASN A 90 21.05 14.31 10.24
CA ASN A 90 20.23 13.95 11.40
C ASN A 90 19.12 12.91 11.16
N MET A 91 19.14 12.22 10.03
CA MET A 91 18.20 11.15 9.71
C MET A 91 18.99 9.90 9.31
N PRO A 92 18.86 8.80 10.05
CA PRO A 92 19.54 7.55 9.71
C PRO A 92 18.93 6.90 8.46
N PRO A 93 19.63 5.98 7.79
CA PRO A 93 19.04 5.14 6.74
C PRO A 93 17.83 4.36 7.25
N LEU A 94 16.75 4.35 6.51
CA LEU A 94 15.49 3.69 6.91
C LEU A 94 15.43 2.22 6.49
N ARG A 95 16.02 1.88 5.35
CA ARG A 95 16.12 0.53 4.78
C ARG A 95 14.75 -0.16 4.67
N MET A 96 13.78 0.56 4.15
CA MET A 96 12.40 0.09 3.98
C MET A 96 12.24 -0.83 2.77
N GLY A 97 12.94 -0.49 1.69
CA GLY A 97 12.85 -1.21 0.42
C GLY A 97 12.06 -0.47 -0.66
N GLU A 98 12.19 -0.96 -1.89
CA GLU A 98 11.73 -0.25 -3.08
C GLU A 98 10.20 -0.07 -3.12
N ALA A 99 9.44 -1.06 -2.66
CA ALA A 99 7.97 -1.00 -2.64
C ALA A 99 7.46 0.09 -1.68
N ASP A 100 8.00 0.14 -0.47
CA ASP A 100 7.63 1.15 0.52
C ASP A 100 8.02 2.55 0.06
N VAL A 101 9.18 2.70 -0.55
CA VAL A 101 9.64 3.96 -1.17
C VAL A 101 8.69 4.40 -2.28
N ALA A 102 8.22 3.47 -3.11
CA ALA A 102 7.25 3.77 -4.17
C ALA A 102 5.89 4.22 -3.61
N ASP A 103 5.43 3.58 -2.55
CA ASP A 103 4.18 3.93 -1.87
C ASP A 103 4.27 5.32 -1.22
N ILE A 104 5.36 5.64 -0.53
CA ILE A 104 5.60 6.98 0.04
C ILE A 104 5.65 8.04 -1.08
N ALA A 105 6.32 7.76 -2.19
CA ALA A 105 6.35 8.66 -3.32
C ALA A 105 4.95 8.93 -3.88
N ALA A 106 4.13 7.88 -4.04
CA ALA A 106 2.74 8.01 -4.49
C ALA A 106 1.90 8.85 -3.52
N TRP A 107 2.10 8.68 -2.22
CA TRP A 107 1.43 9.51 -1.22
C TRP A 107 1.85 10.98 -1.31
N LEU A 108 3.15 11.26 -1.37
CA LEU A 108 3.65 12.64 -1.47
C LEU A 108 3.18 13.33 -2.76
N ASP A 109 3.10 12.58 -3.87
CA ASP A 109 2.57 13.11 -5.13
C ASP A 109 1.06 13.43 -5.04
N SER A 110 0.33 12.79 -4.15
CA SER A 110 -1.09 13.03 -3.92
C SER A 110 -1.37 14.24 -3.02
N LEU A 111 -0.36 14.76 -2.30
CA LEU A 111 -0.55 15.90 -1.41
C LEU A 111 -0.85 17.18 -2.20
N PRO A 112 -1.76 18.04 -1.69
CA PRO A 112 -2.00 19.33 -2.32
C PRO A 112 -0.72 20.18 -2.28
N LEU A 113 -0.52 20.97 -3.32
CA LEU A 113 0.52 22.00 -3.31
C LEU A 113 0.09 23.15 -2.39
N PRO A 114 1.01 23.72 -1.61
CA PRO A 114 0.74 24.89 -0.79
C PRO A 114 0.44 26.13 -1.65
#